data_90e0a24b62773a089685cdce8c5072c9
#
_entry.id   90e0a24b62773a089685cdce8c5072c9
#
_cell.length_a   1.000
_cell.length_b   1.000
_cell.length_c   1.000
_cell.angle_alpha   90.00
_cell.angle_beta   90.00
_cell.angle_gamma   90.00
#
_symmetry.space_group_name_H-M   'P 1'
#
loop_
_entity.id
_entity.type
_entity.pdbx_description
1 polymer ?
#
loop_
_entity_poly.entity_id
_entity_poly.type
_entity_poly.pdbx_seq_one_letter_code
_entity_poly.pdbx_strand_id
1 'polypeptide(L)'
;MLTFRSIATCLVISAILQAAPALAANSGRPDKVSFYFAAHEDDWQLFMNPSAFEDVVNGAAKTVFIHMTAGDAGLGMGRGGRKHPFYLARENGAETAIRFMADADDIPAKKTVSNRPFNGHPIYRVSYRNTVSYFLRLADGNPQGGGYERTGFQSLKRLANRENNTLAAIDGSTVYHDWGDLVSTVRKILDFERGRAPNVQLNVAEIDARINPNDHSDHLITAKAALDAVNDLGCVRRVFYVDYASSRLPENLDAQQRDMESSVFAVTLAGVLALDHRTSWHHYDKSFVGRNYFRVEEAASRCDAGGTEIAAARR
;
A
#
# COMPACT_ATOMS: atom_id res chain seq x y z
N MET A 1 -27.59 70.68 -41.66
CA MET A 1 -28.29 69.43 -41.36
C MET A 1 -27.40 68.28 -41.84
N LEU A 2 -26.63 67.70 -41.02
CA LEU A 2 -25.76 66.55 -41.31
C LEU A 2 -26.31 65.33 -40.59
N THR A 3 -26.73 64.34 -41.33
CA THR A 3 -27.27 63.04 -40.82
C THR A 3 -26.12 62.06 -40.63
N PHE A 4 -25.88 61.70 -39.43
CA PHE A 4 -24.96 60.60 -39.06
C PHE A 4 -25.69 59.24 -39.21
N ARG A 5 -25.18 58.38 -40.09
CA ARG A 5 -25.57 56.96 -40.17
C ARG A 5 -24.66 56.15 -39.32
N SER A 6 -25.17 55.53 -38.22
CA SER A 6 -24.51 54.59 -37.44
C SER A 6 -24.45 53.21 -38.12
N ILE A 7 -23.29 52.71 -38.36
CA ILE A 7 -23.03 51.30 -38.79
C ILE A 7 -22.84 50.46 -37.55
N ALA A 8 -23.75 49.57 -37.26
CA ALA A 8 -23.61 48.57 -36.20
C ALA A 8 -22.86 47.34 -36.74
N THR A 9 -21.63 47.16 -36.28
CA THR A 9 -20.84 45.97 -36.63
C THR A 9 -21.19 44.86 -35.61
N CYS A 10 -21.91 43.83 -36.08
CA CYS A 10 -22.16 42.60 -35.32
C CYS A 10 -20.86 41.77 -35.28
N LEU A 11 -20.21 41.69 -34.12
CA LEU A 11 -19.17 40.71 -33.86
C LEU A 11 -19.83 39.37 -33.55
N VAL A 12 -19.71 38.42 -34.47
CA VAL A 12 -20.04 37.00 -34.19
C VAL A 12 -18.86 36.35 -33.50
N ILE A 13 -18.97 36.17 -32.19
CA ILE A 13 -18.00 35.37 -31.41
C ILE A 13 -18.38 33.91 -31.60
N SER A 14 -17.66 33.21 -32.47
CA SER A 14 -17.74 31.76 -32.60
C SER A 14 -17.01 31.14 -31.40
N ALA A 15 -17.75 30.70 -30.39
CA ALA A 15 -17.20 29.88 -29.30
C ALA A 15 -16.84 28.50 -29.86
N ILE A 16 -15.56 28.26 -30.08
CA ILE A 16 -15.04 26.90 -30.33
C ILE A 16 -15.09 26.17 -28.99
N LEU A 17 -16.15 25.36 -28.81
CA LEU A 17 -16.14 24.35 -27.74
C LEU A 17 -15.05 23.32 -28.10
N GLN A 18 -13.90 23.45 -27.49
CA GLN A 18 -12.93 22.35 -27.46
C GLN A 18 -13.52 21.26 -26.54
N ALA A 19 -14.07 20.23 -27.18
CA ALA A 19 -14.40 18.99 -26.44
C ALA A 19 -13.12 18.45 -25.88
N ALA A 20 -12.99 18.52 -24.57
CA ALA A 20 -11.97 17.75 -23.85
C ALA A 20 -12.13 16.28 -24.28
N PRO A 21 -11.04 15.56 -24.61
CA PRO A 21 -11.16 14.16 -24.91
C PRO A 21 -11.76 13.49 -23.66
N ALA A 22 -12.97 12.94 -23.80
CA ALA A 22 -13.53 12.04 -22.82
C ALA A 22 -12.49 10.92 -22.67
N LEU A 23 -11.85 10.83 -21.50
CA LEU A 23 -11.09 9.66 -21.13
C LEU A 23 -12.07 8.49 -21.23
N ALA A 24 -11.93 7.72 -22.32
CA ALA A 24 -12.68 6.50 -22.52
C ALA A 24 -12.42 5.66 -21.26
N ALA A 25 -13.45 5.41 -20.48
CA ALA A 25 -13.41 4.44 -19.41
C ALA A 25 -12.97 3.12 -20.05
N ASN A 26 -11.70 2.77 -19.85
CA ASN A 26 -11.09 1.60 -20.45
C ASN A 26 -11.72 0.39 -19.78
N SER A 27 -12.78 -0.13 -20.36
CA SER A 27 -13.54 -1.27 -19.89
C SER A 27 -12.65 -2.52 -19.98
N GLY A 28 -11.83 -2.77 -18.96
CA GLY A 28 -11.40 -4.11 -18.85
C GLY A 28 -10.11 -4.41 -18.12
N ARG A 29 -9.02 -3.68 -18.22
CA ARG A 29 -7.75 -4.21 -17.73
C ARG A 29 -6.82 -3.07 -17.28
N PRO A 30 -6.31 -3.12 -16.04
CA PRO A 30 -5.29 -2.16 -15.64
C PRO A 30 -4.00 -2.39 -16.45
N ASP A 31 -3.41 -1.33 -16.97
CA ASP A 31 -2.12 -1.36 -17.63
C ASP A 31 -0.98 -1.58 -16.63
N LYS A 32 -1.20 -1.23 -15.37
CA LYS A 32 -0.26 -1.35 -14.26
C LYS A 32 -0.97 -1.90 -13.03
N VAL A 33 -0.30 -2.78 -12.30
CA VAL A 33 -0.66 -3.15 -10.93
C VAL A 33 0.49 -2.82 -10.01
N SER A 34 0.23 -1.99 -8.99
CA SER A 34 1.18 -1.64 -7.95
C SER A 34 0.81 -2.34 -6.65
N PHE A 35 1.76 -3.09 -6.11
CA PHE A 35 1.64 -3.74 -4.81
C PHE A 35 2.43 -2.96 -3.78
N TYR A 36 1.79 -2.58 -2.67
CA TYR A 36 2.39 -1.92 -1.51
C TYR A 36 2.38 -2.90 -0.35
N PHE A 37 3.56 -3.38 0.03
CA PHE A 37 3.74 -4.27 1.17
C PHE A 37 4.07 -3.46 2.40
N ALA A 38 3.15 -3.45 3.34
CA ALA A 38 3.28 -2.83 4.64
C ALA A 38 3.36 -3.91 5.72
N ALA A 39 4.30 -3.79 6.64
CA ALA A 39 4.31 -4.65 7.81
C ALA A 39 3.16 -4.29 8.74
N HIS A 40 2.96 -3.00 8.94
CA HIS A 40 1.90 -2.42 9.75
C HIS A 40 0.99 -1.52 8.90
N GLU A 41 -0.16 -1.15 9.43
CA GLU A 41 -1.21 -0.48 8.66
C GLU A 41 -0.91 1.00 8.34
N ASP A 42 0.12 1.59 8.94
CA ASP A 42 0.55 2.99 8.75
C ASP A 42 1.86 3.15 7.94
N ASP A 43 2.54 2.05 7.56
CA ASP A 43 3.85 2.13 6.90
C ASP A 43 3.77 2.78 5.52
N TRP A 44 2.82 2.38 4.67
CA TRP A 44 2.74 2.95 3.33
C TRP A 44 2.35 4.44 3.34
N GLN A 45 1.61 4.89 4.37
CA GLN A 45 1.28 6.30 4.55
C GLN A 45 2.50 7.14 4.88
N LEU A 46 3.41 6.59 5.69
CA LEU A 46 4.56 7.28 6.23
C LEU A 46 5.80 7.22 5.35
N PHE A 47 5.96 6.13 4.57
CA PHE A 47 7.22 5.85 3.87
C PHE A 47 7.07 5.74 2.35
N MET A 48 5.85 5.47 1.84
CA MET A 48 5.62 5.20 0.42
C MET A 48 4.74 6.25 -0.28
N ASN A 49 4.40 7.35 0.40
CA ASN A 49 3.80 8.53 -0.22
C ASN A 49 4.91 9.51 -0.67
N PRO A 50 4.70 10.24 -1.78
CA PRO A 50 3.46 10.40 -2.54
C PRO A 50 3.13 9.26 -3.53
N SER A 51 4.01 8.29 -3.76
CA SER A 51 3.82 7.25 -4.80
C SER A 51 2.52 6.46 -4.63
N ALA A 52 2.13 6.14 -3.39
CA ALA A 52 0.89 5.41 -3.13
C ALA A 52 -0.35 6.25 -3.48
N PHE A 53 -0.34 7.54 -3.15
CA PHE A 53 -1.39 8.48 -3.52
C PHE A 53 -1.53 8.59 -5.04
N GLU A 54 -0.41 8.80 -5.75
CA GLU A 54 -0.39 8.94 -7.20
C GLU A 54 -0.94 7.69 -7.91
N ASP A 55 -0.55 6.50 -7.45
CA ASP A 55 -1.05 5.24 -8.01
C ASP A 55 -2.56 5.03 -7.75
N VAL A 56 -3.10 5.49 -6.61
CA VAL A 56 -4.54 5.39 -6.31
C VAL A 56 -5.35 6.37 -7.15
N VAL A 57 -4.91 7.62 -7.25
CA VAL A 57 -5.61 8.67 -8.03
C VAL A 57 -5.50 8.40 -9.53
N ASN A 58 -4.44 7.74 -9.99
CA ASN A 58 -4.31 7.32 -11.38
C ASN A 58 -5.25 6.13 -11.67
N GLY A 59 -6.47 6.41 -12.12
CA GLY A 59 -7.50 5.41 -12.38
C GLY A 59 -7.15 4.33 -13.43
N ALA A 60 -6.05 4.47 -14.18
CA ALA A 60 -5.54 3.43 -15.08
C ALA A 60 -4.71 2.34 -14.35
N ALA A 61 -4.28 2.60 -13.12
CA ALA A 61 -3.57 1.67 -12.28
C ALA A 61 -4.52 0.94 -11.31
N LYS A 62 -4.21 -0.32 -11.00
CA LYS A 62 -4.78 -1.03 -9.85
C LYS A 62 -3.77 -1.00 -8.71
N THR A 63 -4.20 -0.55 -7.54
CA THR A 63 -3.34 -0.44 -6.36
C THR A 63 -3.75 -1.48 -5.32
N VAL A 64 -2.79 -2.29 -4.89
CA VAL A 64 -3.01 -3.39 -3.94
C VAL A 64 -2.15 -3.16 -2.70
N PHE A 65 -2.78 -3.00 -1.55
CA PHE A 65 -2.12 -2.88 -0.24
C PHE A 65 -2.15 -4.22 0.47
N ILE A 66 -1.00 -4.70 0.92
CA ILE A 66 -0.87 -5.98 1.63
C ILE A 66 -0.26 -5.68 3.00
N HIS A 67 -1.09 -5.76 4.05
CA HIS A 67 -0.69 -5.59 5.45
C HIS A 67 -0.38 -6.97 6.03
N MET A 68 0.89 -7.19 6.40
CA MET A 68 1.35 -8.52 6.78
C MET A 68 1.06 -8.82 8.25
N THR A 69 1.35 -7.91 9.15
CA THR A 69 1.03 -8.08 10.57
C THR A 69 -0.24 -7.31 10.94
N ALA A 70 -0.73 -7.55 12.12
CA ALA A 70 -1.85 -6.83 12.70
C ALA A 70 -1.43 -5.49 13.34
N GLY A 71 -0.13 -5.18 13.35
CA GLY A 71 0.41 -4.00 14.02
C GLY A 71 -0.11 -3.83 15.45
N ASP A 72 -0.38 -4.93 16.14
CA ASP A 72 -1.12 -4.98 17.40
C ASP A 72 -0.28 -4.55 18.62
N ALA A 73 0.99 -4.27 18.43
CA ALA A 73 1.95 -3.90 19.49
C ALA A 73 1.91 -4.86 20.70
N GLY A 74 1.72 -6.15 20.40
CA GLY A 74 1.65 -7.22 21.40
C GLY A 74 0.32 -7.30 22.18
N LEU A 75 -0.73 -6.57 21.76
CA LEU A 75 -2.05 -6.65 22.39
C LEU A 75 -2.86 -7.86 21.90
N GLY A 76 -2.51 -8.44 20.75
CA GLY A 76 -3.29 -9.51 20.12
C GLY A 76 -4.74 -9.11 19.94
N MET A 77 -5.67 -10.00 20.25
CA MET A 77 -7.11 -9.72 20.29
C MET A 77 -7.55 -8.84 21.46
N GLY A 78 -6.61 -8.44 22.33
CA GLY A 78 -6.87 -7.67 23.52
C GLY A 78 -7.37 -6.25 23.20
N ARG A 79 -8.37 -5.79 23.95
CA ARG A 79 -8.97 -4.47 23.76
C ARG A 79 -8.26 -3.36 24.54
N GLY A 80 -7.36 -3.69 25.47
CA GLY A 80 -6.66 -2.70 26.31
C GLY A 80 -7.59 -1.73 27.05
N GLY A 81 -8.77 -2.19 27.47
CA GLY A 81 -9.81 -1.35 28.10
C GLY A 81 -10.64 -0.52 27.10
N ARG A 82 -10.50 -0.73 25.79
CA ARG A 82 -11.23 -0.03 24.73
C ARG A 82 -12.42 -0.85 24.21
N LYS A 83 -13.24 -0.25 23.35
CA LYS A 83 -14.40 -0.92 22.72
C LYS A 83 -13.96 -1.97 21.70
N HIS A 84 -12.89 -1.69 20.97
CA HIS A 84 -12.37 -2.53 19.88
C HIS A 84 -10.93 -2.97 20.16
N PRO A 85 -10.47 -4.12 19.62
CA PRO A 85 -9.05 -4.46 19.55
C PRO A 85 -8.25 -3.41 18.77
N PHE A 86 -6.97 -3.23 19.12
CA PHE A 86 -6.13 -2.20 18.50
C PHE A 86 -5.91 -2.46 17.00
N TYR A 87 -5.70 -3.70 16.60
CA TYR A 87 -5.50 -4.04 15.19
C TYR A 87 -6.69 -3.63 14.30
N LEU A 88 -7.94 -3.77 14.79
CA LEU A 88 -9.13 -3.31 14.05
C LEU A 88 -9.16 -1.79 13.89
N ALA A 89 -8.65 -1.05 14.87
CA ALA A 89 -8.54 0.39 14.75
C ALA A 89 -7.50 0.78 13.69
N ARG A 90 -6.39 0.05 13.61
CA ARG A 90 -5.36 0.27 12.59
C ARG A 90 -5.88 -0.08 11.20
N GLU A 91 -6.52 -1.24 11.02
CA GLU A 91 -7.19 -1.60 9.75
C GLU A 91 -8.18 -0.52 9.32
N ASN A 92 -9.02 -0.01 10.25
CA ASN A 92 -9.96 1.09 9.95
C ASN A 92 -9.23 2.37 9.56
N GLY A 93 -8.08 2.65 10.14
CA GLY A 93 -7.21 3.77 9.76
C GLY A 93 -6.75 3.66 8.32
N ALA A 94 -6.16 2.53 7.94
CA ALA A 94 -5.71 2.26 6.58
C ALA A 94 -6.86 2.31 5.56
N GLU A 95 -8.00 1.67 5.85
CA GLU A 95 -9.18 1.72 4.98
C GLU A 95 -9.71 3.14 4.80
N THR A 96 -9.70 3.97 5.87
CA THR A 96 -10.18 5.35 5.82
C THR A 96 -9.27 6.20 4.93
N ALA A 97 -7.95 6.03 5.04
CA ALA A 97 -6.97 6.72 4.19
C ALA A 97 -7.08 6.30 2.71
N ILE A 98 -7.24 5.01 2.44
CA ILE A 98 -7.42 4.51 1.07
C ILE A 98 -8.68 5.09 0.44
N ARG A 99 -9.78 5.15 1.19
CA ARG A 99 -11.01 5.78 0.69
C ARG A 99 -10.83 7.28 0.44
N PHE A 100 -10.15 7.97 1.33
CA PHE A 100 -9.84 9.40 1.16
C PHE A 100 -9.09 9.65 -0.16
N MET A 101 -8.07 8.85 -0.46
CA MET A 101 -7.34 8.95 -1.73
C MET A 101 -8.20 8.57 -2.94
N ALA A 102 -8.93 7.46 -2.85
CA ALA A 102 -9.71 6.93 -3.96
C ALA A 102 -10.94 7.79 -4.30
N ASP A 103 -11.45 8.59 -3.36
CA ASP A 103 -12.58 9.51 -3.55
C ASP A 103 -12.13 10.96 -3.76
N ALA A 104 -10.82 11.23 -3.99
CA ALA A 104 -10.28 12.58 -4.08
C ALA A 104 -11.00 13.44 -5.14
N ASP A 105 -11.34 12.85 -6.29
CA ASP A 105 -11.99 13.51 -7.41
C ASP A 105 -13.35 12.90 -7.79
N ASP A 106 -13.92 12.04 -6.92
CA ASP A 106 -15.07 11.23 -7.29
C ASP A 106 -16.12 11.10 -6.16
N ILE A 107 -17.33 10.68 -6.54
CA ILE A 107 -18.40 10.36 -5.60
C ILE A 107 -18.04 9.05 -4.85
N PRO A 108 -18.22 8.97 -3.52
CA PRO A 108 -17.99 7.76 -2.78
C PRO A 108 -18.67 6.51 -3.35
N ALA A 109 -17.94 5.40 -3.43
CA ALA A 109 -18.43 4.14 -3.97
C ALA A 109 -18.73 3.13 -2.84
N LYS A 110 -19.35 2.00 -3.20
CA LYS A 110 -19.59 0.91 -2.27
C LYS A 110 -18.34 0.04 -2.13
N LYS A 111 -17.86 -0.16 -0.90
CA LYS A 111 -16.80 -1.14 -0.63
C LYS A 111 -17.34 -2.58 -0.64
N THR A 112 -16.51 -3.52 -1.04
CA THR A 112 -16.78 -4.96 -0.95
C THR A 112 -15.80 -5.61 0.02
N VAL A 113 -16.31 -6.43 0.92
CA VAL A 113 -15.52 -7.16 1.91
C VAL A 113 -15.71 -8.66 1.69
N SER A 114 -14.63 -9.42 1.81
CA SER A 114 -14.65 -10.88 1.70
C SER A 114 -13.49 -11.51 2.46
N ASN A 115 -13.67 -12.79 2.87
CA ASN A 115 -12.56 -13.65 3.27
C ASN A 115 -12.23 -14.54 2.08
N ARG A 116 -11.15 -14.19 1.35
CA ARG A 116 -10.77 -14.92 0.15
C ARG A 116 -9.67 -15.94 0.46
N PRO A 117 -9.86 -17.22 0.09
CA PRO A 117 -8.81 -18.21 0.32
C PRO A 117 -7.68 -18.10 -0.71
N PHE A 118 -6.43 -18.07 -0.22
CA PHE A 118 -5.21 -18.22 -0.99
C PHE A 118 -4.35 -19.29 -0.32
N ASN A 119 -3.88 -20.25 -1.09
CA ASN A 119 -3.10 -21.38 -0.56
C ASN A 119 -3.76 -22.13 0.61
N GLY A 120 -5.09 -22.12 0.70
CA GLY A 120 -5.84 -22.70 1.81
C GLY A 120 -6.08 -21.73 2.99
N HIS A 121 -5.46 -20.56 2.98
CA HIS A 121 -5.59 -19.55 4.04
C HIS A 121 -6.67 -18.52 3.69
N PRO A 122 -7.74 -18.35 4.49
CA PRO A 122 -8.72 -17.29 4.32
C PRO A 122 -8.10 -15.96 4.70
N ILE A 123 -8.03 -15.00 3.76
CA ILE A 123 -7.45 -13.68 3.99
C ILE A 123 -8.55 -12.63 3.93
N TYR A 124 -8.60 -11.75 4.95
CA TYR A 124 -9.52 -10.63 4.97
C TYR A 124 -9.15 -9.65 3.86
N ARG A 125 -10.11 -9.38 2.97
CA ARG A 125 -9.93 -8.60 1.75
C ARG A 125 -11.00 -7.52 1.64
N VAL A 126 -10.58 -6.32 1.41
CA VAL A 126 -11.45 -5.17 1.10
C VAL A 126 -11.13 -4.66 -0.29
N SER A 127 -12.13 -4.44 -1.14
CA SER A 127 -11.94 -3.76 -2.42
C SER A 127 -12.80 -2.51 -2.50
N TYR A 128 -12.20 -1.46 -3.03
CA TYR A 128 -12.81 -0.17 -3.20
C TYR A 128 -12.26 0.52 -4.45
N ARG A 129 -13.12 0.80 -5.45
CA ARG A 129 -12.71 1.37 -6.75
C ARG A 129 -11.55 0.55 -7.38
N ASN A 130 -10.46 1.22 -7.73
CA ASN A 130 -9.24 0.61 -8.26
C ASN A 130 -8.29 0.07 -7.17
N THR A 131 -8.71 0.08 -5.90
CA THR A 131 -7.89 -0.37 -4.77
C THR A 131 -8.34 -1.72 -4.21
N VAL A 132 -7.39 -2.47 -3.67
CA VAL A 132 -7.63 -3.70 -2.90
C VAL A 132 -6.72 -3.71 -1.69
N SER A 133 -7.24 -4.05 -0.52
CA SER A 133 -6.46 -4.24 0.71
C SER A 133 -6.58 -5.67 1.20
N TYR A 134 -5.46 -6.25 1.59
CA TYR A 134 -5.35 -7.53 2.26
C TYR A 134 -4.78 -7.34 3.66
N PHE A 135 -5.38 -8.02 4.63
CA PHE A 135 -4.92 -8.02 6.02
C PHE A 135 -4.66 -9.47 6.44
N LEU A 136 -3.37 -9.84 6.53
CA LEU A 136 -2.98 -11.19 6.92
C LEU A 136 -3.05 -11.38 8.44
N ARG A 137 -3.04 -10.27 9.19
CA ARG A 137 -3.21 -10.23 10.65
C ARG A 137 -2.20 -11.08 11.42
N LEU A 138 -0.98 -11.22 10.91
CA LEU A 138 0.07 -11.95 11.63
C LEU A 138 0.48 -11.18 12.89
N ALA A 139 1.02 -11.88 13.88
CA ALA A 139 1.47 -11.24 15.11
C ALA A 139 2.57 -10.21 14.84
N ASP A 140 2.47 -9.04 15.45
CA ASP A 140 3.54 -8.02 15.50
C ASP A 140 4.78 -8.61 16.19
N GLY A 141 5.92 -8.53 15.50
CA GLY A 141 7.16 -9.15 15.94
C GLY A 141 8.00 -8.32 16.93
N ASN A 142 7.59 -7.10 17.23
CA ASN A 142 8.35 -6.01 17.86
C ASN A 142 9.58 -5.55 17.03
N PRO A 143 10.20 -4.41 17.36
CA PRO A 143 11.31 -3.87 16.56
C PRO A 143 12.48 -4.84 16.31
N GLN A 144 12.73 -5.78 17.22
CA GLN A 144 13.82 -6.75 17.13
C GLN A 144 13.40 -8.08 16.49
N GLY A 145 12.09 -8.33 16.34
CA GLY A 145 11.52 -9.53 15.75
C GLY A 145 11.41 -10.72 16.71
N GLY A 146 11.50 -10.48 18.02
CA GLY A 146 11.37 -11.53 19.03
C GLY A 146 9.93 -11.95 19.34
N GLY A 147 8.95 -11.16 18.89
CA GLY A 147 7.53 -11.33 19.22
C GLY A 147 7.19 -10.84 20.63
N TYR A 148 5.95 -11.02 21.01
CA TYR A 148 5.42 -10.64 22.32
C TYR A 148 4.89 -11.86 23.06
N GLU A 149 4.93 -11.83 24.39
CA GLU A 149 4.48 -12.94 25.24
C GLU A 149 3.02 -13.33 24.96
N ARG A 150 2.13 -12.35 24.81
CA ARG A 150 0.69 -12.56 24.55
C ARG A 150 0.41 -13.32 23.25
N THR A 151 1.29 -13.19 22.26
CA THR A 151 1.20 -13.90 20.97
C THR A 151 2.14 -15.13 20.94
N GLY A 152 2.61 -15.59 22.11
CA GLY A 152 3.48 -16.76 22.21
C GLY A 152 4.85 -16.54 21.58
N PHE A 153 5.34 -15.30 21.57
CA PHE A 153 6.62 -14.92 20.94
C PHE A 153 6.68 -15.28 19.44
N GLN A 154 5.53 -15.34 18.77
CA GLN A 154 5.47 -15.54 17.33
C GLN A 154 5.83 -14.25 16.59
N SER A 155 6.55 -14.37 15.47
CA SER A 155 6.86 -13.26 14.58
C SER A 155 7.24 -13.73 13.19
N LEU A 156 7.13 -12.84 12.20
CA LEU A 156 7.62 -13.06 10.85
C LEU A 156 9.09 -13.47 10.81
N LYS A 157 9.95 -12.78 11.59
CA LYS A 157 11.39 -13.07 11.66
C LYS A 157 11.66 -14.48 12.16
N ARG A 158 10.98 -14.89 13.24
CA ARG A 158 11.18 -16.21 13.82
C ARG A 158 10.68 -17.33 12.89
N LEU A 159 9.60 -17.08 12.12
CA LEU A 159 9.16 -18.02 11.08
C LEU A 159 10.20 -18.12 9.97
N ALA A 160 10.70 -16.99 9.46
CA ALA A 160 11.72 -16.96 8.41
C ALA A 160 13.01 -17.66 8.81
N ASN A 161 13.41 -17.54 10.08
CA ASN A 161 14.60 -18.17 10.65
C ASN A 161 14.38 -19.62 11.11
N ARG A 162 13.15 -20.16 10.98
CA ARG A 162 12.76 -21.48 11.50
C ARG A 162 12.87 -21.62 13.02
N GLU A 163 12.77 -20.52 13.74
CA GLU A 163 12.71 -20.48 15.20
C GLU A 163 11.28 -20.75 15.71
N ASN A 164 10.27 -20.41 14.91
CA ASN A 164 8.88 -20.84 15.07
C ASN A 164 8.55 -21.88 14.00
N ASN A 165 7.88 -22.95 14.40
CA ASN A 165 7.39 -23.96 13.47
C ASN A 165 6.13 -23.50 12.71
N THR A 166 5.40 -22.55 13.29
CA THR A 166 4.16 -22.00 12.72
C THR A 166 4.05 -20.52 13.06
N LEU A 167 3.20 -19.81 12.29
CA LEU A 167 2.80 -18.45 12.59
C LEU A 167 1.29 -18.30 12.40
N ALA A 168 0.58 -17.97 13.46
CA ALA A 168 -0.86 -17.80 13.43
C ALA A 168 -1.25 -16.34 13.16
N ALA A 169 -2.36 -16.14 12.45
CA ALA A 169 -3.07 -14.87 12.49
C ALA A 169 -3.63 -14.65 13.90
N ILE A 170 -3.53 -13.42 14.44
CA ILE A 170 -3.91 -13.12 15.83
C ILE A 170 -5.41 -13.32 16.09
N ASP A 171 -6.25 -13.24 15.05
CA ASP A 171 -7.70 -13.48 15.12
C ASP A 171 -8.08 -14.97 15.00
N GLY A 172 -7.08 -15.86 14.88
CA GLY A 172 -7.27 -17.29 14.76
C GLY A 172 -7.83 -17.75 13.41
N SER A 173 -7.91 -16.86 12.41
CA SER A 173 -8.48 -17.19 11.10
C SER A 173 -7.65 -18.22 10.33
N THR A 174 -6.34 -18.26 10.52
CA THR A 174 -5.43 -19.18 9.84
C THR A 174 -4.11 -19.35 10.58
N VAL A 175 -3.36 -20.42 10.19
CA VAL A 175 -2.01 -20.70 10.69
C VAL A 175 -1.13 -21.06 9.50
N TYR A 176 -0.01 -20.38 9.35
CA TYR A 176 1.03 -20.69 8.37
C TYR A 176 2.00 -21.72 8.97
N HIS A 177 2.27 -22.78 8.23
CA HIS A 177 3.04 -23.93 8.74
C HIS A 177 4.56 -23.74 8.64
N ASP A 178 5.01 -22.91 7.70
CA ASP A 178 6.41 -22.53 7.54
C ASP A 178 6.54 -21.27 6.66
N TRP A 179 7.77 -20.82 6.43
CA TRP A 179 8.06 -19.69 5.58
C TRP A 179 7.61 -19.88 4.13
N GLY A 180 7.79 -21.09 3.58
CA GLY A 180 7.37 -21.41 2.21
C GLY A 180 5.87 -21.35 2.02
N ASP A 181 5.10 -21.77 3.02
CA ASP A 181 3.64 -21.70 3.04
C ASP A 181 3.16 -20.22 3.00
N LEU A 182 3.76 -19.35 3.82
CA LEU A 182 3.47 -17.91 3.80
C LEU A 182 3.85 -17.28 2.45
N VAL A 183 5.06 -17.54 1.94
CA VAL A 183 5.53 -17.00 0.65
C VAL A 183 4.65 -17.48 -0.50
N SER A 184 4.23 -18.74 -0.49
CA SER A 184 3.31 -19.30 -1.49
C SER A 184 1.94 -18.61 -1.45
N THR A 185 1.47 -18.26 -0.26
CA THR A 185 0.22 -17.50 -0.08
C THR A 185 0.34 -16.09 -0.66
N VAL A 186 1.43 -15.40 -0.34
CA VAL A 186 1.75 -14.06 -0.90
C VAL A 186 1.83 -14.15 -2.43
N ARG A 187 2.53 -15.14 -2.98
CA ARG A 187 2.62 -15.36 -4.43
C ARG A 187 1.25 -15.52 -5.08
N LYS A 188 0.35 -16.31 -4.49
CA LYS A 188 -1.01 -16.50 -5.02
C LYS A 188 -1.85 -15.22 -4.97
N ILE A 189 -1.67 -14.36 -3.96
CA ILE A 189 -2.30 -13.04 -3.93
C ILE A 189 -1.77 -12.18 -5.09
N LEU A 190 -0.45 -12.13 -5.27
CA LEU A 190 0.18 -11.38 -6.37
C LEU A 190 -0.32 -11.84 -7.73
N ASP A 191 -0.30 -13.15 -7.99
CA ASP A 191 -0.75 -13.72 -9.28
C ASP A 191 -2.23 -13.45 -9.55
N PHE A 192 -3.08 -13.51 -8.51
CA PHE A 192 -4.50 -13.22 -8.63
C PHE A 192 -4.75 -11.73 -8.96
N GLU A 193 -4.12 -10.82 -8.23
CA GLU A 193 -4.40 -9.39 -8.36
C GLU A 193 -3.73 -8.77 -9.58
N ARG A 194 -2.54 -9.23 -9.98
CA ARG A 194 -1.92 -8.77 -11.23
C ARG A 194 -2.68 -9.24 -12.46
N GLY A 195 -3.31 -10.42 -12.41
CA GLY A 195 -4.01 -11.01 -13.56
C GLY A 195 -3.11 -11.04 -14.80
N ARG A 196 -3.47 -10.23 -15.81
CA ARG A 196 -2.70 -10.12 -17.07
C ARG A 196 -2.11 -8.71 -17.28
N ALA A 197 -1.91 -7.94 -16.24
CA ALA A 197 -1.30 -6.61 -16.35
C ALA A 197 0.15 -6.75 -16.86
N PRO A 198 0.53 -5.98 -17.89
CA PRO A 198 1.89 -6.07 -18.46
C PRO A 198 2.94 -5.37 -17.57
N ASN A 199 2.54 -4.46 -16.71
CA ASN A 199 3.42 -3.71 -15.82
C ASN A 199 3.07 -4.05 -14.38
N VAL A 200 4.02 -4.62 -13.66
CA VAL A 200 3.88 -4.98 -12.24
C VAL A 200 4.93 -4.23 -11.44
N GLN A 201 4.51 -3.53 -10.40
CA GLN A 201 5.40 -2.82 -9.48
C GLN A 201 5.23 -3.38 -8.07
N LEU A 202 6.35 -3.62 -7.42
CA LEU A 202 6.44 -4.05 -6.03
C LEU A 202 7.07 -2.93 -5.22
N ASN A 203 6.36 -2.43 -4.21
CA ASN A 203 6.79 -1.40 -3.29
C ASN A 203 7.00 -2.05 -1.92
N VAL A 204 8.23 -1.99 -1.39
CA VAL A 204 8.66 -2.68 -0.18
C VAL A 204 9.63 -1.83 0.63
N ALA A 205 9.83 -2.15 1.89
CA ALA A 205 10.91 -1.58 2.70
C ALA A 205 12.29 -1.92 2.12
N GLU A 206 13.26 -1.00 2.26
CA GLU A 206 14.66 -1.24 1.90
C GLU A 206 15.30 -2.25 2.86
N ILE A 207 15.83 -3.33 2.31
CA ILE A 207 16.44 -4.42 3.08
C ILE A 207 17.96 -4.27 3.29
N ASP A 208 18.61 -3.35 2.59
CA ASP A 208 20.05 -3.09 2.79
C ASP A 208 20.28 -2.27 4.06
N ALA A 209 20.83 -2.91 5.08
CA ALA A 209 21.12 -2.26 6.37
C ALA A 209 22.11 -1.07 6.28
N ARG A 210 22.82 -0.90 5.17
CA ARG A 210 23.68 0.28 4.95
C ARG A 210 22.86 1.49 4.54
N ILE A 211 21.68 1.28 3.93
CA ILE A 211 20.76 2.32 3.46
C ILE A 211 19.66 2.56 4.50
N ASN A 212 19.12 1.49 5.07
CA ASN A 212 18.03 1.52 6.06
C ASN A 212 18.47 0.83 7.38
N PRO A 213 19.42 1.44 8.13
CA PRO A 213 19.94 0.85 9.37
C PRO A 213 18.91 0.91 10.51
N ASN A 214 18.86 -0.15 11.33
CA ASN A 214 18.02 -0.25 12.52
C ASN A 214 16.52 -0.12 12.27
N ASP A 215 16.07 -0.57 11.12
CA ASP A 215 14.65 -0.61 10.82
C ASP A 215 13.91 -1.67 11.63
N HIS A 216 12.59 -1.57 11.66
CA HIS A 216 11.73 -2.55 12.34
C HIS A 216 11.87 -3.91 11.68
N SER A 217 12.00 -4.96 12.49
CA SER A 217 12.15 -6.32 11.98
C SER A 217 11.05 -6.73 11.02
N ASP A 218 9.80 -6.36 11.32
CA ASP A 218 8.66 -6.74 10.49
C ASP A 218 8.69 -6.05 9.13
N HIS A 219 9.23 -4.80 9.01
CA HIS A 219 9.42 -4.14 7.71
C HIS A 219 10.36 -4.96 6.83
N LEU A 220 11.53 -5.32 7.36
CA LEU A 220 12.56 -6.08 6.64
C LEU A 220 12.04 -7.46 6.20
N ILE A 221 11.32 -8.16 7.08
CA ILE A 221 10.85 -9.52 6.80
C ILE A 221 9.60 -9.51 5.91
N THR A 222 8.75 -8.48 5.99
CA THR A 222 7.67 -8.25 5.02
C THR A 222 8.23 -8.04 3.63
N ALA A 223 9.25 -7.19 3.48
CA ALA A 223 9.95 -6.99 2.21
C ALA A 223 10.56 -8.31 1.71
N LYS A 224 11.21 -9.08 2.59
CA LYS A 224 11.75 -10.41 2.24
C LYS A 224 10.65 -11.35 1.73
N ALA A 225 9.49 -11.42 2.37
CA ALA A 225 8.39 -12.28 1.92
C ALA A 225 7.90 -11.91 0.51
N ALA A 226 7.77 -10.60 0.25
CA ALA A 226 7.37 -10.07 -1.04
C ALA A 226 8.41 -10.39 -2.14
N LEU A 227 9.70 -10.20 -1.84
CA LEU A 227 10.80 -10.48 -2.77
C LEU A 227 10.95 -11.99 -3.05
N ASP A 228 10.85 -12.83 -2.01
CA ASP A 228 10.87 -14.28 -2.17
C ASP A 228 9.70 -14.77 -3.05
N ALA A 229 8.53 -14.12 -2.92
CA ALA A 229 7.35 -14.47 -3.72
C ALA A 229 7.49 -14.14 -5.22
N VAL A 230 8.41 -13.26 -5.60
CA VAL A 230 8.65 -12.85 -7.01
C VAL A 230 10.08 -13.10 -7.48
N ASN A 231 10.83 -13.94 -6.78
CA ASN A 231 12.25 -14.17 -7.03
C ASN A 231 12.56 -14.75 -8.42
N ASP A 232 11.59 -15.46 -8.99
CA ASP A 232 11.62 -16.07 -10.33
C ASP A 232 11.07 -15.13 -11.43
N LEU A 233 10.63 -13.91 -11.08
CA LEU A 233 10.00 -12.98 -12.01
C LEU A 233 10.91 -11.77 -12.31
N GLY A 234 11.52 -11.74 -13.49
CA GLY A 234 12.28 -10.58 -13.98
C GLY A 234 11.41 -9.44 -14.51
N CYS A 235 10.10 -9.65 -14.64
CA CYS A 235 9.17 -8.65 -15.17
C CYS A 235 8.60 -7.71 -14.09
N VAL A 236 9.06 -7.80 -12.84
CA VAL A 236 8.59 -6.98 -11.73
C VAL A 236 9.56 -5.84 -11.46
N ARG A 237 9.07 -4.61 -11.59
CA ARG A 237 9.77 -3.40 -11.12
C ARG A 237 9.73 -3.38 -9.60
N ARG A 238 10.86 -3.15 -8.93
CA ARG A 238 10.96 -3.14 -7.48
C ARG A 238 11.35 -1.75 -7.00
N VAL A 239 10.61 -1.22 -6.03
CA VAL A 239 10.88 0.07 -5.39
C VAL A 239 11.09 -0.20 -3.90
N PHE A 240 12.27 0.22 -3.40
CA PHE A 240 12.70 -0.02 -2.03
C PHE A 240 12.71 1.29 -1.27
N TYR A 241 11.85 1.43 -0.26
CA TYR A 241 11.69 2.65 0.52
C TYR A 241 12.48 2.60 1.83
N VAL A 242 13.08 3.73 2.17
CA VAL A 242 13.80 3.89 3.44
C VAL A 242 12.77 4.25 4.50
N ASP A 243 12.55 3.34 5.44
CA ASP A 243 11.53 3.50 6.48
C ASP A 243 12.09 4.29 7.68
N TYR A 244 12.39 3.67 8.81
CA TYR A 244 12.78 4.38 10.05
C TYR A 244 14.05 5.22 9.93
N ALA A 245 15.00 4.82 9.10
CA ALA A 245 16.21 5.60 8.86
C ALA A 245 15.94 6.95 8.20
N SER A 246 14.81 7.12 7.50
CA SER A 246 14.40 8.39 6.89
C SER A 246 14.28 9.54 7.92
N SER A 247 13.94 9.22 9.18
CA SER A 247 13.84 10.21 10.27
C SER A 247 15.12 11.00 10.51
N ARG A 248 16.27 10.49 10.05
CA ARG A 248 17.59 11.12 10.20
C ARG A 248 18.03 11.87 8.95
N LEU A 249 17.24 11.80 7.89
CA LEU A 249 17.50 12.45 6.61
C LEU A 249 16.73 13.78 6.52
N PRO A 250 17.16 14.75 5.70
CA PRO A 250 16.41 15.99 5.47
C PRO A 250 15.00 15.71 4.92
N GLU A 251 14.09 16.66 5.07
CA GLU A 251 12.85 16.64 4.26
C GLU A 251 13.23 16.83 2.78
N ASN A 252 12.62 16.05 1.89
CA ASN A 252 12.90 16.04 0.46
C ASN A 252 11.64 16.14 -0.42
N LEU A 253 10.46 16.19 0.19
CA LEU A 253 9.21 16.46 -0.50
C LEU A 253 9.01 17.97 -0.65
N ASP A 254 8.39 18.39 -1.75
CA ASP A 254 7.92 19.77 -1.89
C ASP A 254 6.68 20.02 -0.98
N ALA A 255 6.26 21.28 -0.89
CA ALA A 255 5.17 21.67 0.02
C ALA A 255 3.85 20.92 -0.31
N GLN A 256 3.51 20.76 -1.58
CA GLN A 256 2.28 20.09 -2.00
C GLN A 256 2.33 18.60 -1.68
N GLN A 257 3.45 17.94 -1.95
CA GLN A 257 3.66 16.53 -1.64
C GLN A 257 3.61 16.28 -0.13
N ARG A 258 4.26 17.16 0.66
CA ARG A 258 4.25 17.07 2.12
C ARG A 258 2.84 17.26 2.69
N ASP A 259 2.08 18.25 2.20
CA ASP A 259 0.71 18.51 2.65
C ASP A 259 -0.20 17.34 2.32
N MET A 260 -0.04 16.71 1.15
CA MET A 260 -0.78 15.52 0.75
C MET A 260 -0.44 14.34 1.66
N GLU A 261 0.84 14.01 1.88
CA GLU A 261 1.28 12.94 2.76
C GLU A 261 0.75 13.14 4.18
N SER A 262 0.89 14.36 4.73
CA SER A 262 0.37 14.76 6.04
C SER A 262 -1.15 14.55 6.13
N SER A 263 -1.89 14.89 5.07
CA SER A 263 -3.34 14.70 5.01
C SER A 263 -3.73 13.23 5.03
N VAL A 264 -3.06 12.38 4.23
CA VAL A 264 -3.28 10.93 4.22
C VAL A 264 -2.99 10.32 5.58
N PHE A 265 -1.89 10.71 6.23
CA PHE A 265 -1.55 10.24 7.56
C PHE A 265 -2.54 10.72 8.63
N ALA A 266 -2.96 11.99 8.59
CA ALA A 266 -3.98 12.53 9.51
C ALA A 266 -5.31 11.78 9.39
N VAL A 267 -5.74 11.45 8.17
CA VAL A 267 -6.97 10.67 7.92
C VAL A 267 -6.83 9.23 8.44
N THR A 268 -5.65 8.60 8.29
CA THR A 268 -5.35 7.31 8.92
C THR A 268 -5.59 7.37 10.43
N LEU A 269 -5.05 8.38 11.09
CA LEU A 269 -5.19 8.55 12.54
C LEU A 269 -6.62 8.86 12.96
N ALA A 270 -7.37 9.61 12.14
CA ALA A 270 -8.80 9.82 12.36
C ALA A 270 -9.58 8.50 12.36
N GLY A 271 -9.26 7.58 11.45
CA GLY A 271 -9.81 6.23 11.43
C GLY A 271 -9.47 5.40 12.67
N VAL A 272 -8.23 5.51 13.18
CA VAL A 272 -7.81 4.88 14.45
C VAL A 272 -8.59 5.44 15.64
N LEU A 273 -8.73 6.77 15.71
CA LEU A 273 -9.52 7.46 16.77
C LEU A 273 -11.00 7.07 16.75
N ALA A 274 -11.58 6.86 15.56
CA ALA A 274 -13.00 6.47 15.42
C ALA A 274 -13.32 5.14 16.13
N LEU A 275 -12.32 4.29 16.34
CA LEU A 275 -12.45 3.04 17.10
C LEU A 275 -11.87 3.14 18.53
N ASP A 276 -11.80 4.36 19.09
CA ASP A 276 -11.43 4.63 20.49
C ASP A 276 -9.97 4.29 20.84
N HIS A 277 -9.03 4.43 19.88
CA HIS A 277 -7.62 4.24 20.13
C HIS A 277 -6.82 5.53 19.99
N ARG A 278 -5.68 5.61 20.69
CA ARG A 278 -4.75 6.75 20.64
C ARG A 278 -4.00 6.77 19.30
N THR A 279 -3.56 7.95 18.91
CA THR A 279 -2.79 8.17 17.70
C THR A 279 -1.30 8.36 17.99
N SER A 280 -0.48 8.13 16.96
CA SER A 280 0.97 8.34 16.98
C SER A 280 1.41 9.70 16.41
N TRP A 281 0.47 10.65 16.18
CA TRP A 281 0.75 11.93 15.52
C TRP A 281 1.99 12.64 16.06
N HIS A 282 2.09 12.82 17.38
CA HIS A 282 3.18 13.56 18.01
C HIS A 282 4.58 12.99 17.78
N HIS A 283 4.67 11.70 17.45
CA HIS A 283 5.95 11.04 17.22
C HIS A 283 6.27 11.00 15.71
N TYR A 284 5.30 10.72 14.87
CA TYR A 284 5.51 10.37 13.47
C TYR A 284 5.47 11.57 12.53
N ASP A 285 4.66 12.59 12.81
CA ASP A 285 4.61 13.83 12.03
C ASP A 285 6.01 14.47 11.86
N LYS A 286 6.72 14.66 12.95
CA LYS A 286 8.06 15.26 12.92
C LYS A 286 9.15 14.33 12.43
N SER A 287 8.97 13.03 12.59
CA SER A 287 10.01 12.04 12.29
C SER A 287 10.01 11.62 10.83
N PHE A 288 8.85 11.47 10.21
CA PHE A 288 8.73 10.81 8.93
C PHE A 288 8.08 11.67 7.85
N VAL A 289 7.02 12.43 8.17
CA VAL A 289 6.29 13.25 7.19
C VAL A 289 7.23 14.26 6.53
N GLY A 290 7.13 14.38 5.21
CA GLY A 290 8.01 15.21 4.39
C GLY A 290 9.25 14.48 3.85
N ARG A 291 9.35 13.16 4.07
CA ARG A 291 10.53 12.36 3.70
C ARG A 291 10.11 11.12 2.92
N ASN A 292 10.49 11.09 1.65
CA ASN A 292 10.29 9.92 0.81
C ASN A 292 11.60 9.58 0.09
N TYR A 293 12.32 8.60 0.59
CA TYR A 293 13.59 8.14 0.07
C TYR A 293 13.45 6.71 -0.45
N PHE A 294 13.82 6.48 -1.68
CA PHE A 294 13.72 5.16 -2.29
C PHE A 294 14.78 4.94 -3.37
N ARG A 295 15.04 3.70 -3.68
CA ARG A 295 15.77 3.27 -4.89
C ARG A 295 14.88 2.36 -5.72
N VAL A 296 15.22 2.22 -7.01
CA VAL A 296 14.45 1.47 -7.99
C VAL A 296 15.33 0.42 -8.64
N GLU A 297 14.77 -0.78 -8.77
CA GLU A 297 15.29 -1.84 -9.66
C GLU A 297 14.27 -2.03 -10.78
N GLU A 298 14.66 -1.65 -12.00
CA GLU A 298 13.77 -1.74 -13.14
C GLU A 298 13.54 -3.19 -13.56
N ALA A 299 12.36 -3.48 -14.09
CA ALA A 299 12.04 -4.78 -14.63
C ALA A 299 12.90 -5.08 -15.88
N ALA A 300 13.44 -6.29 -15.97
CA ALA A 300 14.22 -6.72 -17.13
C ALA A 300 13.35 -6.94 -18.38
N SER A 301 12.04 -7.20 -18.19
CA SER A 301 11.08 -7.49 -19.26
C SER A 301 9.68 -6.98 -18.86
N ARG A 302 8.70 -7.08 -19.78
CA ARG A 302 7.27 -6.92 -19.45
C ARG A 302 6.69 -8.29 -19.09
N CYS A 303 5.75 -8.30 -18.15
CA CYS A 303 5.00 -9.51 -17.87
C CYS A 303 4.09 -9.84 -19.06
N ASP A 304 4.09 -11.09 -19.52
CA ASP A 304 3.14 -11.55 -20.53
C ASP A 304 1.74 -11.84 -19.92
N ALA A 305 0.79 -12.13 -20.80
CA ALA A 305 -0.58 -12.46 -20.42
C ALA A 305 -0.70 -13.77 -19.62
N GLY A 306 0.31 -14.63 -19.65
CA GLY A 306 0.39 -15.90 -18.93
C GLY A 306 1.29 -15.86 -17.69
N GLY A 307 2.00 -14.74 -17.49
CA GLY A 307 2.96 -14.59 -16.39
C GLY A 307 4.36 -15.09 -16.69
N THR A 308 4.62 -15.52 -17.92
CA THR A 308 5.95 -15.87 -18.41
C THR A 308 6.69 -14.59 -18.85
N GLU A 309 8.00 -14.54 -18.62
CA GLU A 309 8.84 -13.42 -19.07
C GLU A 309 8.89 -13.35 -20.60
N ILE A 310 8.52 -12.19 -21.15
CA ILE A 310 8.91 -11.88 -22.52
C ILE A 310 10.25 -11.16 -22.43
N ALA A 311 11.34 -11.84 -22.83
CA ALA A 311 12.65 -11.22 -22.92
C ALA A 311 12.56 -9.92 -23.75
N ALA A 312 12.99 -8.79 -23.15
CA ALA A 312 13.08 -7.55 -23.89
C ALA A 312 14.00 -7.77 -25.07
N ALA A 313 13.49 -7.62 -26.30
CA ALA A 313 14.32 -7.65 -27.47
C ALA A 313 15.37 -6.54 -27.32
N ARG A 314 16.63 -6.92 -27.10
CA ARG A 314 17.75 -5.98 -27.08
C ARG A 314 17.79 -5.32 -28.45
N ARG A 315 17.52 -4.04 -28.50
CA ARG A 315 17.85 -3.18 -29.62
C ARG A 315 19.21 -2.58 -29.42
#